data_742c75db386aab227d153b60b6bb2c42
#
_entry.id   742c75db386aab227d153b60b6bb2c42
#
_cell.length_a   1.000
_cell.length_b   1.000
_cell.length_c   1.000
_cell.angle_alpha   90.00
_cell.angle_beta   90.00
_cell.angle_gamma   90.00
#
_symmetry.space_group_name_H-M   'P 1'
#
loop_
_entity.id
_entity.type
_entity.pdbx_description
1 polymer ?
#
loop_
_entity_poly.entity_id
_entity_poly.type
_entity_poly.pdbx_seq_one_letter_code
_entity_poly.pdbx_strand_id
1 'polypeptide(L)'
;MAAERDIALDTLLLVFARAPRRGRVKTRLIPELGEDAALAVHQRLLDRTLLEAAAFPGRAKLMLDDQDDGLAARAREMGLEVGLQQGGGLGERMNTALRGGLQEAARVLLVGSDCPVLDQTYLSLAVDGLNDARVVLGASEDGGYVLIGGSDAAVWHDGRFEGVRLGTDYAMADTLVALNDAAPVSVLPPLWDVDIPEDVARARTLGVLP
;
A
#
# COMPACT_ATOMS: atom_id res chain seq x y z
N MET A 1 20.30 13.72 9.38
CA MET A 1 20.29 14.13 7.95
C MET A 1 21.05 13.18 7.02
N ALA A 2 22.35 12.85 7.21
CA ALA A 2 23.05 11.86 6.36
C ALA A 2 22.58 10.42 6.64
N ALA A 3 22.50 10.02 7.90
CA ALA A 3 22.03 8.68 8.30
C ALA A 3 20.58 8.40 7.91
N GLU A 4 19.69 9.36 7.98
CA GLU A 4 18.28 9.24 7.56
C GLU A 4 18.14 9.02 6.04
N ARG A 5 19.00 9.68 5.23
CA ARG A 5 19.05 9.42 3.78
C ARG A 5 19.55 8.01 3.46
N ASP A 6 20.55 7.49 4.18
CA ASP A 6 21.05 6.12 3.98
C ASP A 6 19.99 5.07 4.32
N ILE A 7 19.18 5.29 5.35
CA ILE A 7 18.11 4.38 5.78
C ILE A 7 16.99 4.32 4.74
N ALA A 8 16.58 5.45 4.18
CA ALA A 8 15.57 5.47 3.12
C ALA A 8 16.05 4.80 1.83
N LEU A 9 17.34 4.94 1.50
CA LEU A 9 17.95 4.32 0.31
C LEU A 9 17.96 2.78 0.38
N ASP A 10 17.98 2.19 1.59
CA ASP A 10 17.91 0.72 1.78
C ASP A 10 16.49 0.25 2.12
N THR A 11 15.50 0.98 1.64
CA THR A 11 14.09 0.64 1.78
C THR A 11 13.47 0.38 0.40
N LEU A 12 12.70 -0.71 0.28
CA LEU A 12 11.90 -1.02 -0.89
C LEU A 12 10.42 -0.66 -0.63
N LEU A 13 9.88 0.24 -1.43
CA LEU A 13 8.46 0.58 -1.44
C LEU A 13 7.71 -0.29 -2.45
N LEU A 14 6.77 -1.10 -1.99
CA LEU A 14 5.87 -1.91 -2.81
C LEU A 14 4.52 -1.20 -2.92
N VAL A 15 4.07 -0.93 -4.14
CA VAL A 15 2.74 -0.42 -4.42
C VAL A 15 1.86 -1.56 -4.89
N PHE A 16 0.89 -1.98 -4.08
CA PHE A 16 -0.12 -2.97 -4.46
C PHE A 16 -1.27 -2.30 -5.19
N ALA A 17 -1.50 -2.70 -6.42
CA ALA A 17 -2.57 -2.17 -7.23
C ALA A 17 -3.32 -3.27 -8.00
N ARG A 18 -4.59 -3.04 -8.25
CA ARG A 18 -5.35 -3.79 -9.23
C ARG A 18 -5.09 -3.25 -10.63
N ALA A 19 -5.00 -4.14 -11.61
CA ALA A 19 -5.03 -3.75 -13.00
C ALA A 19 -6.33 -2.95 -13.30
N PRO A 20 -6.26 -1.79 -13.99
CA PRO A 20 -7.40 -0.88 -14.17
C PRO A 20 -8.41 -1.45 -15.17
N ARG A 21 -9.21 -2.42 -14.75
CA ARG A 21 -10.22 -3.09 -15.56
C ARG A 21 -11.61 -2.51 -15.25
N ARG A 22 -12.33 -2.06 -16.29
CA ARG A 22 -13.71 -1.60 -16.22
C ARG A 22 -14.58 -2.67 -15.55
N GLY A 23 -15.41 -2.25 -14.58
CA GLY A 23 -16.30 -3.12 -13.81
C GLY A 23 -15.60 -4.00 -12.75
N ARG A 24 -14.26 -3.97 -12.62
CA ARG A 24 -13.50 -4.79 -11.67
C ARG A 24 -12.80 -4.01 -10.58
N VAL A 25 -12.70 -2.69 -10.70
CA VAL A 25 -12.10 -1.79 -9.72
C VAL A 25 -13.15 -0.85 -9.15
N LYS A 26 -12.98 -0.44 -7.89
CA LYS A 26 -13.90 0.47 -7.19
C LYS A 26 -15.38 0.08 -7.34
N THR A 27 -15.67 -1.21 -7.21
CA THR A 27 -17.00 -1.77 -7.46
C THR A 27 -18.08 -1.20 -6.55
N ARG A 28 -17.71 -0.72 -5.34
CA ARG A 28 -18.62 -0.03 -4.41
C ARG A 28 -19.08 1.34 -4.93
N LEU A 29 -18.32 1.96 -5.84
CA LEU A 29 -18.69 3.23 -6.49
C LEU A 29 -19.62 3.06 -7.69
N ILE A 30 -19.65 1.86 -8.30
CA ILE A 30 -20.37 1.61 -9.56
C ILE A 30 -21.88 1.90 -9.47
N PRO A 31 -22.61 1.53 -8.39
CA PRO A 31 -24.05 1.78 -8.32
C PRO A 31 -24.42 3.25 -8.43
N GLU A 32 -23.57 4.16 -7.94
CA GLU A 32 -23.84 5.60 -7.95
C GLU A 32 -23.15 6.33 -9.13
N LEU A 33 -21.89 5.99 -9.42
CA LEU A 33 -21.08 6.71 -10.38
C LEU A 33 -21.03 6.05 -11.77
N GLY A 34 -21.37 4.78 -11.88
CA GLY A 34 -21.18 3.97 -13.09
C GLY A 34 -19.74 3.45 -13.22
N GLU A 35 -19.56 2.46 -14.11
CA GLU A 35 -18.28 1.75 -14.27
C GLU A 35 -17.15 2.64 -14.80
N ASP A 36 -17.46 3.56 -15.71
CA ASP A 36 -16.45 4.42 -16.33
C ASP A 36 -15.91 5.45 -15.34
N ALA A 37 -16.76 6.04 -14.50
CA ALA A 37 -16.34 6.98 -13.47
C ALA A 37 -15.61 6.26 -12.34
N ALA A 38 -16.04 5.07 -11.93
CA ALA A 38 -15.34 4.26 -10.95
C ALA A 38 -13.93 3.87 -11.42
N LEU A 39 -13.78 3.50 -12.71
CA LEU A 39 -12.48 3.27 -13.33
C LEU A 39 -11.61 4.52 -13.34
N ALA A 40 -12.17 5.69 -13.71
CA ALA A 40 -11.43 6.94 -13.72
C ALA A 40 -10.93 7.36 -12.32
N VAL A 41 -11.76 7.17 -11.29
CA VAL A 41 -11.34 7.36 -9.88
C VAL A 41 -10.16 6.46 -9.54
N HIS A 42 -10.26 5.15 -9.82
CA HIS A 42 -9.17 4.20 -9.57
C HIS A 42 -7.87 4.62 -10.27
N GLN A 43 -7.95 4.94 -11.56
CA GLN A 43 -6.78 5.37 -12.35
C GLN A 43 -6.13 6.63 -11.75
N ARG A 44 -6.94 7.61 -11.34
CA ARG A 44 -6.43 8.86 -10.76
C ARG A 44 -5.72 8.65 -9.42
N LEU A 45 -6.28 7.80 -8.54
CA LEU A 45 -5.66 7.45 -7.28
C LEU A 45 -4.36 6.67 -7.49
N LEU A 46 -4.37 5.69 -8.39
CA LEU A 46 -3.18 4.93 -8.75
C LEU A 46 -2.09 5.83 -9.32
N ASP A 47 -2.43 6.75 -10.24
CA ASP A 47 -1.48 7.72 -10.80
C ASP A 47 -0.81 8.56 -9.72
N ARG A 48 -1.59 9.02 -8.74
CA ARG A 48 -1.06 9.77 -7.59
C ARG A 48 -0.11 8.92 -6.76
N THR A 49 -0.49 7.69 -6.43
CA THR A 49 0.37 6.78 -5.66
C THR A 49 1.67 6.47 -6.41
N LEU A 50 1.62 6.30 -7.74
CA LEU A 50 2.81 6.07 -8.56
C LEU A 50 3.73 7.30 -8.59
N LEU A 51 3.19 8.52 -8.58
CA LEU A 51 4.01 9.74 -8.48
C LEU A 51 4.73 9.80 -7.13
N GLU A 52 4.05 9.49 -6.03
CA GLU A 52 4.70 9.41 -4.71
C GLU A 52 5.75 8.28 -4.68
N ALA A 53 5.46 7.12 -5.27
CA ALA A 53 6.41 6.03 -5.33
C ALA A 53 7.65 6.38 -6.18
N ALA A 54 7.48 7.11 -7.29
CA ALA A 54 8.59 7.58 -8.12
C ALA A 54 9.45 8.65 -7.44
N ALA A 55 8.87 9.43 -6.52
CA ALA A 55 9.58 10.42 -5.72
C ALA A 55 10.22 9.86 -4.45
N PHE A 56 9.91 8.59 -4.09
CA PHE A 56 10.48 7.94 -2.91
C PHE A 56 12.01 7.80 -3.05
N PRO A 57 12.81 8.16 -2.03
CA PRO A 57 14.27 8.15 -2.14
C PRO A 57 14.90 6.76 -2.25
N GLY A 58 14.18 5.70 -1.84
CA GLY A 58 14.59 4.30 -2.00
C GLY A 58 14.15 3.70 -3.34
N ARG A 59 14.19 2.37 -3.42
CA ARG A 59 13.64 1.64 -4.58
C ARG A 59 12.12 1.55 -4.47
N ALA A 60 11.42 1.60 -5.61
CA ALA A 60 9.98 1.43 -5.66
C ALA A 60 9.57 0.38 -6.71
N LYS A 61 8.55 -0.42 -6.40
CA LYS A 61 8.06 -1.51 -7.25
C LYS A 61 6.53 -1.54 -7.27
N LEU A 62 5.97 -1.46 -8.47
CA LEU A 62 4.54 -1.69 -8.70
C LEU A 62 4.26 -3.20 -8.74
N MET A 63 3.36 -3.68 -7.88
CA MET A 63 2.93 -5.05 -7.79
C MET A 63 1.46 -5.16 -8.22
N LEU A 64 1.22 -5.66 -9.43
CA LEU A 64 -0.12 -5.79 -10.02
C LEU A 64 -0.78 -7.13 -9.67
N ASP A 65 -2.08 -7.13 -9.49
CA ASP A 65 -2.88 -8.36 -9.30
C ASP A 65 -3.08 -9.16 -10.59
N ASP A 66 -2.96 -8.50 -11.75
CA ASP A 66 -3.08 -9.10 -13.10
C ASP A 66 -2.17 -8.32 -14.08
N GLN A 67 -1.81 -8.97 -15.19
CA GLN A 67 -0.94 -8.37 -16.19
C GLN A 67 -1.62 -7.16 -16.88
N ASP A 68 -0.92 -6.04 -16.94
CA ASP A 68 -1.30 -4.85 -17.69
C ASP A 68 -0.05 -4.19 -18.29
N ASP A 69 0.21 -4.47 -19.57
CA ASP A 69 1.45 -4.06 -20.24
C ASP A 69 1.54 -2.52 -20.39
N GLY A 70 0.42 -1.84 -20.57
CA GLY A 70 0.39 -0.38 -20.67
C GLY A 70 0.76 0.30 -19.35
N LEU A 71 0.15 -0.14 -18.25
CA LEU A 71 0.47 0.35 -16.91
C LEU A 71 1.89 -0.02 -16.50
N ALA A 72 2.33 -1.26 -16.82
CA ALA A 72 3.69 -1.70 -16.54
C ALA A 72 4.74 -0.88 -17.29
N ALA A 73 4.52 -0.56 -18.58
CA ALA A 73 5.43 0.29 -19.35
C ALA A 73 5.51 1.69 -18.74
N ARG A 74 4.38 2.30 -18.42
CA ARG A 74 4.31 3.62 -17.79
C ARG A 74 5.01 3.66 -16.42
N ALA A 75 4.82 2.65 -15.58
CA ALA A 75 5.49 2.59 -14.27
C ALA A 75 7.03 2.50 -14.45
N ARG A 76 7.51 1.73 -15.43
CA ARG A 76 8.95 1.67 -15.75
C ARG A 76 9.50 3.01 -16.26
N GLU A 77 8.74 3.73 -17.08
CA GLU A 77 9.10 5.09 -17.53
C GLU A 77 9.24 6.09 -16.36
N MET A 78 8.47 5.86 -15.28
CA MET A 78 8.57 6.62 -14.04
C MET A 78 9.71 6.14 -13.12
N GLY A 79 10.50 5.13 -13.51
CA GLY A 79 11.61 4.58 -12.74
C GLY A 79 11.25 3.48 -11.75
N LEU A 80 10.00 2.98 -11.75
CA LEU A 80 9.59 1.89 -10.88
C LEU A 80 9.93 0.52 -11.49
N GLU A 81 10.27 -0.43 -10.65
CA GLU A 81 10.21 -1.85 -11.00
C GLU A 81 8.76 -2.31 -11.10
N VAL A 82 8.51 -3.42 -11.83
CA VAL A 82 7.15 -3.97 -11.96
C VAL A 82 7.18 -5.47 -11.75
N GLY A 83 6.24 -5.98 -10.96
CA GLY A 83 6.03 -7.39 -10.71
C GLY A 83 4.55 -7.74 -10.60
N LEU A 84 4.27 -9.03 -10.46
CA LEU A 84 2.93 -9.54 -10.19
C LEU A 84 2.84 -9.99 -8.73
N GLN A 85 1.69 -9.73 -8.10
CA GLN A 85 1.35 -10.26 -6.79
C GLN A 85 1.24 -11.78 -6.86
N GLN A 86 1.82 -12.48 -5.89
CA GLN A 86 1.83 -13.94 -5.84
C GLN A 86 1.18 -14.44 -4.55
N GLY A 87 0.28 -15.39 -4.68
CA GLY A 87 -0.51 -15.98 -3.59
C GLY A 87 -2.00 -16.01 -3.91
N GLY A 88 -2.75 -16.79 -3.17
CA GLY A 88 -4.19 -16.97 -3.38
C GLY A 88 -5.03 -15.80 -2.87
N GLY A 89 -4.95 -15.50 -1.58
CA GLY A 89 -5.66 -14.40 -0.93
C GLY A 89 -4.80 -13.14 -0.75
N LEU A 90 -5.42 -12.01 -0.39
CA LEU A 90 -4.70 -10.75 -0.18
C LEU A 90 -3.61 -10.89 0.89
N GLY A 91 -3.90 -11.54 2.02
CA GLY A 91 -2.93 -11.74 3.09
C GLY A 91 -1.71 -12.54 2.66
N GLU A 92 -1.92 -13.63 1.90
CA GLU A 92 -0.82 -14.43 1.36
C GLU A 92 0.03 -13.63 0.37
N ARG A 93 -0.61 -12.84 -0.51
CA ARG A 93 0.09 -11.96 -1.45
C ARG A 93 0.92 -10.90 -0.74
N MET A 94 0.35 -10.27 0.29
CA MET A 94 1.07 -9.28 1.11
C MET A 94 2.25 -9.92 1.83
N ASN A 95 2.05 -11.07 2.46
CA ASN A 95 3.09 -11.81 3.18
C ASN A 95 4.24 -12.22 2.24
N THR A 96 3.91 -12.75 1.07
CA THR A 96 4.90 -13.14 0.05
C THR A 96 5.71 -11.94 -0.43
N ALA A 97 5.05 -10.81 -0.68
CA ALA A 97 5.71 -9.59 -1.14
C ALA A 97 6.62 -8.96 -0.08
N LEU A 98 6.16 -8.89 1.18
CA LEU A 98 6.96 -8.38 2.30
C LEU A 98 8.19 -9.25 2.56
N ARG A 99 8.00 -10.57 2.63
CA ARG A 99 9.11 -11.52 2.80
C ARG A 99 10.11 -11.46 1.65
N GLY A 100 9.62 -11.39 0.41
CA GLY A 100 10.46 -11.30 -0.78
C GLY A 100 11.23 -9.99 -0.84
N GLY A 101 10.58 -8.88 -0.53
CA GLY A 101 11.21 -7.56 -0.50
C GLY A 101 12.33 -7.46 0.55
N LEU A 102 12.19 -8.12 1.70
CA LEU A 102 13.23 -8.19 2.74
C LEU A 102 14.43 -9.07 2.36
N GLN A 103 14.39 -9.77 1.22
CA GLN A 103 15.57 -10.39 0.63
C GLN A 103 16.33 -9.43 -0.29
N GLU A 104 15.69 -8.33 -0.69
CA GLU A 104 16.22 -7.33 -1.64
C GLU A 104 16.64 -6.01 -0.95
N ALA A 105 16.11 -5.72 0.25
CA ALA A 105 16.35 -4.49 1.01
C ALA A 105 16.25 -4.75 2.51
N ALA A 106 16.88 -3.89 3.32
CA ALA A 106 16.83 -4.00 4.79
C ALA A 106 15.44 -3.68 5.35
N ARG A 107 14.64 -2.89 4.63
CA ARG A 107 13.27 -2.51 5.00
C ARG A 107 12.35 -2.61 3.81
N VAL A 108 11.10 -2.96 4.07
CA VAL A 108 10.04 -2.99 3.07
C VAL A 108 8.83 -2.22 3.59
N LEU A 109 8.30 -1.36 2.77
CA LEU A 109 6.97 -0.75 2.94
C LEU A 109 6.05 -1.27 1.83
N LEU A 110 4.81 -1.59 2.17
CA LEU A 110 3.77 -1.98 1.23
C LEU A 110 2.59 -1.04 1.43
N VAL A 111 2.17 -0.38 0.35
CA VAL A 111 1.03 0.55 0.33
C VAL A 111 -0.02 0.10 -0.68
N GLY A 112 -1.28 0.40 -0.41
CA GLY A 112 -2.35 0.34 -1.39
C GLY A 112 -2.30 1.53 -2.36
N SER A 113 -3.17 1.51 -3.38
CA SER A 113 -3.30 2.58 -4.37
C SER A 113 -4.52 3.49 -4.16
N ASP A 114 -5.18 3.38 -3.02
CA ASP A 114 -6.50 3.97 -2.80
C ASP A 114 -6.51 5.17 -1.84
N CYS A 115 -5.36 5.43 -1.18
CA CYS A 115 -5.18 6.55 -0.25
C CYS A 115 -4.82 7.85 -0.99
N PRO A 116 -5.70 8.86 -1.03
CA PRO A 116 -5.48 10.09 -1.79
C PRO A 116 -4.51 11.07 -1.13
N VAL A 117 -4.16 10.85 0.12
CA VAL A 117 -3.35 11.75 0.97
C VAL A 117 -2.01 11.13 1.39
N LEU A 118 -1.68 9.95 0.88
CA LEU A 118 -0.34 9.37 1.05
C LEU A 118 0.69 10.30 0.38
N ASP A 119 1.72 10.67 1.13
CA ASP A 119 2.79 11.57 0.67
C ASP A 119 4.18 11.13 1.19
N GLN A 120 5.23 11.83 0.75
CA GLN A 120 6.61 11.58 1.17
C GLN A 120 6.82 11.73 2.67
N THR A 121 6.08 12.64 3.32
CA THR A 121 6.17 12.84 4.78
C THR A 121 5.70 11.60 5.52
N TYR A 122 4.57 11.04 5.08
CA TYR A 122 4.04 9.82 5.68
C TYR A 122 4.93 8.60 5.42
N LEU A 123 5.49 8.48 4.21
CA LEU A 123 6.45 7.41 3.89
C LEU A 123 7.71 7.54 4.75
N SER A 124 8.21 8.76 4.99
CA SER A 124 9.34 8.99 5.90
C SER A 124 9.02 8.57 7.33
N LEU A 125 7.83 8.93 7.85
CA LEU A 125 7.39 8.47 9.18
C LEU A 125 7.34 6.95 9.27
N ALA A 126 6.94 6.27 8.19
CA ALA A 126 6.93 4.80 8.16
C ALA A 126 8.34 4.20 8.21
N VAL A 127 9.28 4.78 7.48
CA VAL A 127 10.70 4.38 7.54
C VAL A 127 11.27 4.61 8.94
N ASP A 128 10.98 5.77 9.55
CA ASP A 128 11.46 6.11 10.90
C ASP A 128 10.85 5.19 11.96
N GLY A 129 9.57 4.81 11.81
CA GLY A 129 8.91 3.85 12.71
C GLY A 129 9.59 2.48 12.76
N LEU A 130 10.30 2.09 11.69
CA LEU A 130 11.08 0.85 11.63
C LEU A 130 12.47 0.95 12.28
N ASN A 131 12.88 2.11 12.82
CA ASN A 131 14.12 2.22 13.61
C ASN A 131 13.94 1.57 15.00
N ASP A 132 12.75 1.67 15.58
CA ASP A 132 12.45 1.20 16.93
C ASP A 132 11.48 0.00 16.95
N ALA A 133 10.90 -0.37 15.81
CA ALA A 133 9.95 -1.45 15.68
C ALA A 133 10.29 -2.40 14.50
N ARG A 134 9.87 -3.67 14.62
CA ARG A 134 10.03 -4.64 13.52
C ARG A 134 8.98 -4.48 12.43
N VAL A 135 7.84 -3.90 12.79
CA VAL A 135 6.69 -3.69 11.90
C VAL A 135 6.17 -2.27 12.08
N VAL A 136 5.76 -1.66 10.98
CA VAL A 136 5.02 -0.40 10.95
C VAL A 136 3.67 -0.62 10.29
N LEU A 137 2.62 -0.02 10.86
CA LEU A 137 1.27 0.00 10.32
C LEU A 137 0.80 1.44 10.18
N GLY A 138 0.38 1.83 8.99
CA GLY A 138 -0.29 3.10 8.73
C GLY A 138 -1.79 2.89 8.77
N ALA A 139 -2.43 3.25 9.88
CA ALA A 139 -3.86 3.05 10.09
C ALA A 139 -4.72 3.74 9.02
N SER A 140 -5.92 3.20 8.75
CA SER A 140 -6.99 3.86 7.99
C SER A 140 -8.17 4.22 8.90
N GLU A 141 -8.88 5.29 8.57
CA GLU A 141 -10.07 5.76 9.32
C GLU A 141 -11.20 4.70 9.33
N ASP A 142 -11.22 3.79 8.36
CA ASP A 142 -12.23 2.71 8.22
C ASP A 142 -11.94 1.46 9.06
N GLY A 143 -10.88 1.47 9.89
CA GLY A 143 -10.46 0.32 10.69
C GLY A 143 -9.52 -0.65 9.98
N GLY A 144 -9.11 -0.33 8.75
CA GLY A 144 -8.05 -1.00 7.99
C GLY A 144 -6.69 -0.33 8.18
N TYR A 145 -5.83 -0.48 7.18
CA TYR A 145 -4.56 0.23 7.07
C TYR A 145 -4.19 0.46 5.60
N VAL A 146 -3.59 1.62 5.35
CA VAL A 146 -3.12 2.05 4.02
C VAL A 146 -1.68 1.64 3.76
N LEU A 147 -0.95 1.31 4.83
CA LEU A 147 0.47 0.95 4.79
C LEU A 147 0.77 -0.16 5.80
N ILE A 148 1.59 -1.12 5.40
CA ILE A 148 2.24 -2.07 6.29
C ILE A 148 3.69 -2.22 5.86
N GLY A 149 4.61 -2.34 6.81
CA GLY A 149 6.02 -2.53 6.50
C GLY A 149 6.76 -3.31 7.57
N GLY A 150 7.98 -3.69 7.26
CA GLY A 150 8.81 -4.43 8.19
C GLY A 150 10.30 -4.38 7.88
N SER A 151 11.11 -4.75 8.89
CA SER A 151 12.57 -4.83 8.83
C SER A 151 13.11 -6.22 9.20
N ASP A 152 12.24 -7.18 9.49
CA ASP A 152 12.64 -8.54 9.89
C ASP A 152 11.83 -9.56 9.08
N ALA A 153 12.52 -10.34 8.25
CA ALA A 153 11.90 -11.35 7.39
C ALA A 153 11.25 -12.50 8.19
N ALA A 154 11.71 -12.76 9.43
CA ALA A 154 11.16 -13.81 10.29
C ALA A 154 9.71 -13.52 10.71
N VAL A 155 9.29 -12.25 10.70
CA VAL A 155 7.91 -11.86 10.98
C VAL A 155 6.94 -12.42 9.93
N TRP A 156 7.36 -12.49 8.68
CA TRP A 156 6.50 -12.79 7.51
C TRP A 156 6.54 -14.28 7.13
N HIS A 157 6.17 -15.13 8.08
CA HIS A 157 6.08 -16.59 7.87
C HIS A 157 4.74 -17.00 7.26
N ASP A 158 4.67 -18.21 6.73
CA ASP A 158 3.44 -18.76 6.16
C ASP A 158 2.32 -18.78 7.22
N GLY A 159 1.10 -18.40 6.81
CA GLY A 159 -0.04 -18.27 7.71
C GLY A 159 -0.10 -16.96 8.54
N ARG A 160 0.85 -16.01 8.40
CA ARG A 160 0.86 -14.76 9.18
C ARG A 160 -0.48 -14.02 9.20
N PHE A 161 -1.20 -14.00 8.09
CA PHE A 161 -2.50 -13.37 7.95
C PHE A 161 -3.68 -14.37 8.02
N GLU A 162 -3.46 -15.58 8.49
CA GLU A 162 -4.54 -16.56 8.67
C GLU A 162 -5.51 -16.06 9.75
N GLY A 163 -6.81 -16.04 9.42
CA GLY A 163 -7.85 -15.53 10.31
C GLY A 163 -7.98 -14.00 10.34
N VAL A 164 -7.08 -13.24 9.70
CA VAL A 164 -7.20 -11.79 9.58
C VAL A 164 -8.28 -11.41 8.56
N ARG A 165 -9.27 -10.63 8.98
CA ARG A 165 -10.39 -10.16 8.14
C ARG A 165 -9.98 -8.94 7.31
N LEU A 166 -9.06 -9.14 6.37
CA LEU A 166 -8.60 -8.09 5.48
C LEU A 166 -9.74 -7.50 4.64
N GLY A 167 -9.71 -6.18 4.41
CA GLY A 167 -10.74 -5.46 3.66
C GLY A 167 -12.03 -5.22 4.44
N THR A 168 -11.96 -5.33 5.77
CA THR A 168 -13.05 -4.99 6.71
C THR A 168 -12.55 -4.01 7.77
N ASP A 169 -13.46 -3.42 8.53
CA ASP A 169 -13.20 -2.55 9.69
C ASP A 169 -12.47 -3.24 10.86
N TYR A 170 -12.25 -4.55 10.76
CA TYR A 170 -11.49 -5.33 11.75
C TYR A 170 -10.04 -5.61 11.31
N ALA A 171 -9.66 -5.24 10.09
CA ALA A 171 -8.37 -5.62 9.52
C ALA A 171 -7.17 -5.17 10.37
N MET A 172 -7.19 -3.95 10.87
CA MET A 172 -6.14 -3.40 11.75
C MET A 172 -6.05 -4.17 13.06
N ALA A 173 -7.18 -4.39 13.74
CA ALA A 173 -7.23 -5.08 15.03
C ALA A 173 -6.76 -6.53 14.90
N ASP A 174 -7.26 -7.26 13.90
CA ASP A 174 -6.87 -8.65 13.65
C ASP A 174 -5.38 -8.77 13.30
N THR A 175 -4.87 -7.81 12.50
CA THR A 175 -3.44 -7.77 12.13
C THR A 175 -2.56 -7.52 13.35
N LEU A 176 -2.92 -6.61 14.26
CA LEU A 176 -2.20 -6.39 15.51
C LEU A 176 -2.16 -7.64 16.38
N VAL A 177 -3.25 -8.40 16.45
CA VAL A 177 -3.29 -9.70 17.16
C VAL A 177 -2.36 -10.71 16.48
N ALA A 178 -2.41 -10.79 15.13
CA ALA A 178 -1.53 -11.69 14.38
C ALA A 178 -0.04 -11.34 14.52
N LEU A 179 0.29 -10.07 14.77
CA LEU A 179 1.66 -9.56 14.95
C LEU A 179 2.13 -9.51 16.42
N ASN A 180 1.36 -10.06 17.35
CA ASN A 180 1.70 -9.95 18.78
C ASN A 180 3.09 -10.54 19.14
N ASP A 181 3.55 -11.54 18.41
CA ASP A 181 4.90 -12.13 18.54
C ASP A 181 6.01 -11.31 17.87
N ALA A 182 5.64 -10.34 17.04
CA ALA A 182 6.56 -9.46 16.32
C ALA A 182 6.75 -8.08 17.00
N ALA A 183 6.19 -7.88 18.18
CA ALA A 183 6.30 -6.61 18.91
C ALA A 183 7.78 -6.21 19.16
N PRO A 184 8.10 -4.89 19.16
CA PRO A 184 7.16 -3.78 19.05
C PRO A 184 6.66 -3.52 17.61
N VAL A 185 5.41 -3.06 17.51
CA VAL A 185 4.77 -2.58 16.27
C VAL A 185 4.57 -1.07 16.39
N SER A 186 5.08 -0.33 15.41
CA SER A 186 4.83 1.12 15.29
C SER A 186 3.51 1.36 14.55
N VAL A 187 2.62 2.16 15.12
CA VAL A 187 1.34 2.54 14.49
C VAL A 187 1.35 4.02 14.19
N LEU A 188 1.20 4.37 12.92
CA LEU A 188 1.19 5.76 12.46
C LEU A 188 -0.20 6.39 12.55
N PRO A 189 -0.29 7.73 12.54
CA PRO A 189 -1.56 8.44 12.49
C PRO A 189 -2.44 7.95 11.34
N PRO A 190 -3.78 7.90 11.51
CA PRO A 190 -4.66 7.37 10.48
C PRO A 190 -4.71 8.29 9.26
N LEU A 191 -4.70 7.69 8.09
CA LEU A 191 -5.09 8.29 6.82
C LEU A 191 -6.46 7.74 6.42
N TRP A 192 -6.92 8.07 5.23
CA TRP A 192 -8.19 7.58 4.68
C TRP A 192 -8.02 7.15 3.23
N ASP A 193 -8.86 6.28 2.78
CA ASP A 193 -8.91 5.76 1.42
C ASP A 193 -10.26 6.07 0.76
N VAL A 194 -10.32 5.98 -0.55
CA VAL A 194 -11.51 6.30 -1.34
C VAL A 194 -12.22 4.99 -1.69
N ASP A 195 -13.24 4.61 -0.96
CA ASP A 195 -13.96 3.35 -1.15
C ASP A 195 -15.46 3.52 -1.45
N ILE A 196 -16.07 4.57 -0.94
CA ILE A 196 -17.49 4.87 -1.09
C ILE A 196 -17.71 6.26 -1.72
N PRO A 197 -18.91 6.58 -2.22
CA PRO A 197 -19.19 7.87 -2.88
C PRO A 197 -18.89 9.10 -2.03
N GLU A 198 -19.06 9.03 -0.72
CA GLU A 198 -18.75 10.09 0.24
C GLU A 198 -17.26 10.42 0.24
N ASP A 199 -16.39 9.41 0.10
CA ASP A 199 -14.93 9.61 0.00
C ASP A 199 -14.55 10.31 -1.30
N VAL A 200 -15.25 9.99 -2.39
CA VAL A 200 -15.07 10.70 -3.68
C VAL A 200 -15.42 12.17 -3.53
N ALA A 201 -16.52 12.50 -2.84
CA ALA A 201 -16.91 13.88 -2.57
C ALA A 201 -15.86 14.59 -1.70
N ARG A 202 -15.34 13.92 -0.66
CA ARG A 202 -14.23 14.41 0.17
C ARG A 202 -12.97 14.68 -0.66
N ALA A 203 -12.59 13.75 -1.52
CA ALA A 203 -11.41 13.87 -2.38
C ALA A 203 -11.53 15.03 -3.39
N ARG A 204 -12.73 15.26 -3.94
CA ARG A 204 -13.03 16.43 -4.80
C ARG A 204 -12.89 17.75 -4.04
N THR A 205 -13.43 17.83 -2.83
CA THR A 205 -13.32 19.03 -1.99
C THR A 205 -11.86 19.38 -1.68
N LEU A 206 -10.99 18.38 -1.57
CA LEU A 206 -9.55 18.54 -1.36
C LEU A 206 -8.75 18.75 -2.66
N GLY A 207 -9.41 18.76 -3.83
CA GLY A 207 -8.76 18.92 -5.13
C GLY A 207 -7.90 17.73 -5.56
N VAL A 208 -8.09 16.57 -4.94
CA VAL A 208 -7.36 15.33 -5.28
C VAL A 208 -8.00 14.64 -6.48
N LEU A 209 -9.32 14.68 -6.56
CA LEU A 209 -10.11 14.22 -7.70
C LEU A 209 -10.80 15.41 -8.39
N PRO A 210 -11.05 15.32 -9.71
CA PRO A 210 -11.78 16.34 -10.44
C PRO A 210 -13.27 16.38 -10.08
#